data_d7621af9e759ec96666d014a9ffdfa98
#
_entry.id   d7621af9e759ec96666d014a9ffdfa98
#
_cell.length_a   1.000
_cell.length_b   1.000
_cell.length_c   1.000
_cell.angle_alpha   90.00
_cell.angle_beta   90.00
_cell.angle_gamma   90.00
#
_symmetry.space_group_name_H-M   'P 1'
#
loop_
_entity.id
_entity.type
_entity.pdbx_description
1 polymer ?
#
loop_
_entity_poly.entity_id
_entity_poly.type
_entity_poly.pdbx_seq_one_letter_code
_entity_poly.pdbx_strand_id
1 'polypeptide(L)'
;DARKDYIGNAARDGRMGVVFAQLTTGGDSHGVHAFLVPIRDENGTTLAGVAIEDCGDKAGLNGVDNGRITFDRVVVPRDALLDRYASVAADGTYSSPIENDTRRFFTMIGTLIQGRVSISGAAVSAAKAALTVAIRYGLVRRQFSPPDSNEEVVLMDYRQHQRRLLPALATTFALHHAQEELVSRLHEAFTTDDYPEHERRMLESLAAGLKAISTWHATSTIQTCREACGGAGYLSSNRLPQLKADTDVFTTFEGDNTVLLQLVAKGLLTNYRDEFGSLDMLGMVRFVADQMVVRVVERFAGRTLIEALIDAVPGREEDADLFDRGYHLELFEWRERHVIEGLARRLKRGIDAGGDPFDVFNGAQDHVLLAARAHIERIVLETFVAAIDRCEDPENAVMLNALCDLHALSSIERERGWYLEHGRLSPRRAKAIISAVNSTCIKLRPHARALVDAFGIPDEALAAPLLGGM
;
A
#
# COMPACT_ATOMS: atom_id res chain seq x y z
N ASP A 1 -6.04 -32.14 -9.38
CA ASP A 1 -7.42 -31.71 -9.05
C ASP A 1 -7.34 -30.43 -8.26
N ALA A 2 -8.02 -29.38 -8.72
CA ALA A 2 -7.98 -28.06 -8.10
C ALA A 2 -9.24 -27.26 -8.44
N ARG A 3 -9.64 -26.37 -7.54
CA ARG A 3 -10.66 -25.35 -7.78
C ARG A 3 -10.13 -23.99 -7.40
N LYS A 4 -10.39 -22.98 -8.23
CA LYS A 4 -9.99 -21.60 -7.97
C LYS A 4 -11.10 -20.64 -8.39
N ASP A 5 -11.45 -19.71 -7.51
CA ASP A 5 -12.41 -18.65 -7.76
C ASP A 5 -11.71 -17.34 -8.21
N TYR A 6 -12.47 -16.42 -8.77
CA TYR A 6 -12.05 -15.06 -9.19
C TYR A 6 -10.92 -15.02 -10.22
N ILE A 7 -10.94 -15.95 -11.18
CA ILE A 7 -9.97 -15.93 -12.29
C ILE A 7 -10.45 -14.96 -13.37
N GLY A 8 -9.66 -13.93 -13.62
CA GLY A 8 -9.97 -12.91 -14.63
C GLY A 8 -10.10 -13.51 -16.04
N ASN A 9 -11.09 -13.06 -16.79
CA ASN A 9 -11.45 -13.52 -18.14
C ASN A 9 -11.87 -14.99 -18.26
N ALA A 10 -11.97 -15.73 -17.16
CA ALA A 10 -12.20 -17.17 -17.25
C ALA A 10 -13.64 -17.54 -17.56
N ALA A 11 -14.65 -16.76 -17.13
CA ALA A 11 -16.04 -17.12 -17.35
C ALA A 11 -16.45 -16.99 -18.81
N ARG A 12 -15.90 -16.05 -19.57
CA ARG A 12 -16.31 -15.74 -20.94
C ARG A 12 -15.29 -16.07 -22.01
N ASP A 13 -14.14 -15.41 -21.99
CA ASP A 13 -13.26 -15.32 -23.17
C ASP A 13 -11.92 -16.06 -23.00
N GLY A 14 -11.50 -16.36 -21.77
CA GLY A 14 -10.23 -17.03 -21.51
C GLY A 14 -10.13 -18.40 -22.17
N ARG A 15 -9.10 -18.63 -22.96
CA ARG A 15 -8.82 -19.91 -23.62
C ARG A 15 -7.67 -20.67 -22.98
N MET A 16 -6.81 -19.98 -22.27
CA MET A 16 -5.59 -20.50 -21.69
C MET A 16 -5.43 -19.94 -20.27
N GLY A 17 -4.99 -20.76 -19.33
CA GLY A 17 -4.67 -20.34 -17.98
C GLY A 17 -3.23 -20.69 -17.63
N VAL A 18 -2.56 -19.83 -16.85
CA VAL A 18 -1.32 -20.18 -16.15
C VAL A 18 -1.73 -20.77 -14.78
N VAL A 19 -1.44 -22.03 -14.59
CA VAL A 19 -1.82 -22.79 -13.38
C VAL A 19 -0.57 -23.05 -12.54
N PHE A 20 -0.57 -22.56 -11.31
CA PHE A 20 0.46 -22.88 -10.34
C PHE A 20 0.06 -24.14 -9.57
N ALA A 21 0.86 -25.20 -9.69
CA ALA A 21 0.59 -26.51 -9.08
C ALA A 21 1.88 -27.16 -8.59
N GLN A 22 1.71 -28.08 -7.62
CA GLN A 22 2.83 -28.93 -7.15
C GLN A 22 3.30 -29.83 -8.30
N LEU A 23 4.59 -29.84 -8.56
CA LEU A 23 5.24 -30.73 -9.51
C LEU A 23 5.79 -31.95 -8.78
N THR A 24 5.38 -33.12 -9.23
CA THR A 24 5.93 -34.41 -8.75
C THR A 24 6.42 -35.20 -9.97
N THR A 25 7.66 -35.65 -9.94
CA THR A 25 8.24 -36.54 -10.97
C THR A 25 9.20 -37.54 -10.32
N GLY A 26 9.29 -38.75 -10.86
CA GLY A 26 10.13 -39.79 -10.29
C GLY A 26 9.75 -40.22 -8.87
N GLY A 27 8.62 -39.82 -8.34
CA GLY A 27 8.19 -40.01 -6.96
C GLY A 27 8.53 -38.86 -6.00
N ASP A 28 9.34 -37.91 -6.41
CA ASP A 28 9.78 -36.78 -5.61
C ASP A 28 8.94 -35.51 -5.90
N SER A 29 8.68 -34.70 -4.86
CA SER A 29 8.03 -33.41 -4.97
C SER A 29 9.08 -32.32 -5.14
N HIS A 30 8.88 -31.43 -6.12
CA HIS A 30 9.77 -30.31 -6.46
C HIS A 30 9.15 -28.94 -6.18
N GLY A 31 8.08 -28.90 -5.37
CA GLY A 31 7.40 -27.64 -5.06
C GLY A 31 6.49 -27.12 -6.18
N VAL A 32 6.03 -25.90 -6.04
CA VAL A 32 5.08 -25.28 -6.98
C VAL A 32 5.81 -24.84 -8.27
N HIS A 33 5.18 -25.17 -9.41
CA HIS A 33 5.61 -24.76 -10.75
C HIS A 33 4.43 -24.18 -11.53
N ALA A 34 4.71 -23.46 -12.60
CA ALA A 34 3.73 -22.84 -13.47
C ALA A 34 3.54 -23.67 -14.76
N PHE A 35 2.27 -23.92 -15.10
CA PHE A 35 1.87 -24.69 -16.27
C PHE A 35 0.94 -23.86 -17.15
N LEU A 36 1.15 -23.89 -18.46
CA LEU A 36 0.25 -23.28 -19.44
C LEU A 36 -0.83 -24.29 -19.81
N VAL A 37 -2.05 -24.10 -19.34
CA VAL A 37 -3.15 -25.07 -19.47
C VAL A 37 -4.24 -24.48 -20.38
N PRO A 38 -4.52 -25.11 -21.54
CA PRO A 38 -5.69 -24.78 -22.33
C PRO A 38 -6.97 -25.10 -21.53
N ILE A 39 -7.91 -24.16 -21.52
CA ILE A 39 -9.19 -24.31 -20.81
C ILE A 39 -10.39 -24.34 -21.74
N ARG A 40 -10.23 -23.81 -22.96
CA ARG A 40 -11.24 -23.88 -24.06
C ARG A 40 -10.58 -24.17 -25.41
N ASP A 41 -11.36 -24.77 -26.31
CA ASP A 41 -11.00 -24.97 -27.71
C ASP A 41 -11.17 -23.66 -28.53
N GLU A 42 -10.92 -23.76 -29.84
CA GLU A 42 -11.04 -22.63 -30.77
C GLU A 42 -12.50 -22.12 -30.89
N ASN A 43 -13.48 -22.96 -30.60
CA ASN A 43 -14.92 -22.63 -30.65
C ASN A 43 -15.44 -22.09 -29.32
N GLY A 44 -14.58 -22.00 -28.27
CA GLY A 44 -14.95 -21.55 -26.93
C GLY A 44 -15.57 -22.64 -26.04
N THR A 45 -15.55 -23.89 -26.46
CA THR A 45 -16.03 -25.02 -25.66
C THR A 45 -14.99 -25.40 -24.62
N THR A 46 -15.39 -25.64 -23.37
CA THR A 46 -14.50 -26.11 -22.31
C THR A 46 -13.92 -27.48 -22.63
N LEU A 47 -12.62 -27.63 -22.39
CA LEU A 47 -11.92 -28.89 -22.62
C LEU A 47 -12.25 -29.95 -21.57
N ALA A 48 -11.98 -31.21 -21.91
CA ALA A 48 -12.23 -32.35 -21.00
C ALA A 48 -11.49 -32.17 -19.67
N GLY A 49 -12.17 -32.40 -18.55
CA GLY A 49 -11.63 -32.21 -17.21
C GLY A 49 -11.61 -30.77 -16.71
N VAL A 50 -12.06 -29.81 -17.53
CA VAL A 50 -12.19 -28.40 -17.11
C VAL A 50 -13.66 -28.05 -16.96
N ALA A 51 -14.04 -27.52 -15.80
CA ALA A 51 -15.35 -26.92 -15.58
C ALA A 51 -15.18 -25.42 -15.25
N ILE A 52 -15.99 -24.58 -15.89
CA ILE A 52 -15.95 -23.13 -15.71
C ILE A 52 -17.34 -22.61 -15.41
N GLU A 53 -17.44 -21.81 -14.34
CA GLU A 53 -18.66 -21.14 -13.90
C GLU A 53 -18.37 -19.64 -13.72
N ASP A 54 -19.39 -18.80 -13.87
CA ASP A 54 -19.33 -17.39 -13.48
C ASP A 54 -19.34 -17.26 -11.95
N CYS A 55 -18.58 -16.30 -11.39
CA CYS A 55 -18.59 -16.08 -9.94
C CYS A 55 -19.86 -15.41 -9.41
N GLY A 56 -20.72 -14.92 -10.29
CA GLY A 56 -21.94 -14.19 -9.96
C GLY A 56 -21.71 -12.74 -9.56
N ASP A 57 -22.73 -12.10 -9.01
CA ASP A 57 -22.68 -10.71 -8.56
C ASP A 57 -21.70 -10.54 -7.40
N LYS A 58 -20.87 -9.49 -7.49
CA LYS A 58 -19.87 -9.09 -6.49
C LYS A 58 -20.28 -7.78 -5.83
N ALA A 59 -19.65 -7.44 -4.72
CA ALA A 59 -19.86 -6.15 -4.04
C ALA A 59 -19.51 -4.95 -4.93
N GLY A 60 -18.54 -5.11 -5.83
CA GLY A 60 -18.11 -4.13 -6.82
C GLY A 60 -17.42 -4.81 -8.00
N LEU A 61 -16.94 -4.02 -8.96
CA LEU A 61 -16.29 -4.49 -10.19
C LEU A 61 -17.15 -5.51 -10.98
N ASN A 62 -18.47 -5.34 -11.01
CA ASN A 62 -19.38 -6.27 -11.69
C ASN A 62 -19.20 -6.30 -13.22
N GLY A 63 -18.56 -5.26 -13.80
CA GLY A 63 -18.15 -5.24 -15.21
C GLY A 63 -16.89 -6.06 -15.52
N VAL A 64 -16.16 -6.53 -14.50
CA VAL A 64 -14.97 -7.38 -14.67
C VAL A 64 -15.38 -8.83 -14.67
N ASP A 65 -15.08 -9.55 -15.76
CA ASP A 65 -15.30 -11.00 -15.85
C ASP A 65 -14.44 -11.75 -14.87
N ASN A 66 -15.07 -12.56 -14.00
CA ASN A 66 -14.41 -13.47 -13.07
C ASN A 66 -15.05 -14.85 -13.13
N GLY A 67 -14.25 -15.84 -13.47
CA GLY A 67 -14.67 -17.24 -13.50
C GLY A 67 -14.18 -18.05 -12.32
N ARG A 68 -14.94 -19.10 -12.04
CA ARG A 68 -14.55 -20.19 -11.16
C ARG A 68 -14.12 -21.34 -12.04
N ILE A 69 -12.88 -21.83 -11.86
CA ILE A 69 -12.35 -22.94 -12.65
C ILE A 69 -12.14 -24.15 -11.74
N THR A 70 -12.58 -25.30 -12.21
CA THR A 70 -12.28 -26.60 -11.59
C THR A 70 -11.53 -27.46 -12.60
N PHE A 71 -10.44 -28.10 -12.15
CA PHE A 71 -9.66 -29.06 -12.92
C PHE A 71 -9.87 -30.45 -12.33
N ASP A 72 -10.22 -31.42 -13.16
CA ASP A 72 -10.33 -32.85 -12.80
C ASP A 72 -9.51 -33.66 -13.80
N ARG A 73 -8.34 -34.12 -13.38
CA ARG A 73 -7.42 -34.98 -14.16
C ARG A 73 -7.14 -34.46 -15.58
N VAL A 74 -6.96 -33.15 -15.71
CA VAL A 74 -6.60 -32.54 -16.98
C VAL A 74 -5.21 -33.00 -17.41
N VAL A 75 -5.10 -33.48 -18.63
CA VAL A 75 -3.83 -33.91 -19.24
C VAL A 75 -3.33 -32.87 -20.18
N VAL A 76 -2.10 -32.43 -19.97
CA VAL A 76 -1.38 -31.48 -20.85
C VAL A 76 -0.04 -32.09 -21.28
N PRO A 77 0.50 -31.69 -22.43
CA PRO A 77 1.84 -32.12 -22.84
C PRO A 77 2.90 -31.62 -21.83
N ARG A 78 4.05 -32.29 -21.79
CA ARG A 78 5.13 -31.96 -20.86
C ARG A 78 5.67 -30.52 -21.05
N ASP A 79 5.70 -30.04 -22.27
CA ASP A 79 6.10 -28.66 -22.65
C ASP A 79 5.09 -27.58 -22.21
N ALA A 80 3.95 -27.98 -21.62
CA ALA A 80 3.08 -27.06 -20.89
C ALA A 80 3.73 -26.54 -19.59
N LEU A 81 4.75 -27.20 -19.05
CA LEU A 81 5.57 -26.68 -17.97
C LEU A 81 6.35 -25.45 -18.46
N LEU A 82 6.16 -24.28 -17.83
CA LEU A 82 6.97 -23.10 -18.11
C LEU A 82 8.38 -23.30 -17.55
N ASP A 83 9.34 -23.50 -18.43
CA ASP A 83 10.65 -24.11 -18.16
C ASP A 83 11.78 -23.11 -17.86
N ARG A 84 11.48 -21.82 -17.75
CA ARG A 84 12.50 -20.78 -17.49
C ARG A 84 13.34 -21.06 -16.24
N TYR A 85 12.75 -21.63 -15.21
CA TYR A 85 13.40 -21.83 -13.90
C TYR A 85 13.50 -23.30 -13.48
N ALA A 86 12.89 -24.20 -14.23
CA ALA A 86 12.99 -25.63 -14.00
C ALA A 86 12.49 -26.41 -15.21
N SER A 87 13.03 -27.58 -15.47
CA SER A 87 12.62 -28.44 -16.57
C SER A 87 12.51 -29.89 -16.14
N VAL A 88 11.71 -30.67 -16.89
CA VAL A 88 11.59 -32.13 -16.75
C VAL A 88 11.93 -32.76 -18.07
N ALA A 89 12.95 -33.61 -18.11
CA ALA A 89 13.36 -34.36 -19.28
C ALA A 89 12.35 -35.45 -19.67
N ALA A 90 12.53 -36.08 -20.85
CA ALA A 90 11.62 -37.12 -21.35
C ALA A 90 11.60 -38.39 -20.46
N ASP A 91 12.69 -38.65 -19.78
CA ASP A 91 12.85 -39.77 -18.83
C ASP A 91 12.33 -39.44 -17.42
N GLY A 92 11.78 -38.23 -17.19
CA GLY A 92 11.29 -37.78 -15.91
C GLY A 92 12.33 -37.10 -15.02
N THR A 93 13.57 -36.96 -15.49
CA THR A 93 14.62 -36.29 -14.72
C THR A 93 14.31 -34.79 -14.57
N TYR A 94 14.26 -34.33 -13.33
CA TYR A 94 14.06 -32.92 -12.97
C TYR A 94 15.40 -32.17 -12.91
N SER A 95 15.41 -30.92 -13.37
CA SER A 95 16.54 -30.01 -13.21
C SER A 95 16.07 -28.56 -12.97
N SER A 96 16.82 -27.83 -12.16
CA SER A 96 16.59 -26.40 -11.89
C SER A 96 17.90 -25.71 -11.52
N PRO A 97 18.18 -24.50 -12.02
CA PRO A 97 19.30 -23.68 -11.56
C PRO A 97 19.08 -23.11 -10.15
N ILE A 98 17.84 -23.19 -9.61
CA ILE A 98 17.46 -22.73 -8.27
C ILE A 98 17.10 -23.95 -7.43
N GLU A 99 18.00 -24.38 -6.57
CA GLU A 99 17.83 -25.61 -5.75
C GLU A 99 16.71 -25.45 -4.72
N ASN A 100 16.56 -24.27 -4.11
CA ASN A 100 15.57 -24.02 -3.07
C ASN A 100 14.18 -23.77 -3.67
N ASP A 101 13.20 -24.65 -3.34
CA ASP A 101 11.83 -24.59 -3.86
C ASP A 101 11.11 -23.27 -3.54
N THR A 102 11.29 -22.78 -2.33
CA THR A 102 10.69 -21.51 -1.90
C THR A 102 11.27 -20.33 -2.68
N ARG A 103 12.60 -20.27 -2.86
CA ARG A 103 13.26 -19.24 -3.66
C ARG A 103 12.79 -19.29 -5.10
N ARG A 104 12.71 -20.48 -5.69
CA ARG A 104 12.23 -20.67 -7.06
C ARG A 104 10.79 -20.19 -7.22
N PHE A 105 9.90 -20.56 -6.30
CA PHE A 105 8.52 -20.08 -6.32
C PHE A 105 8.42 -18.55 -6.26
N PHE A 106 9.11 -17.90 -5.33
CA PHE A 106 9.11 -16.44 -5.24
C PHE A 106 9.70 -15.77 -6.48
N THR A 107 10.73 -16.37 -7.11
CA THR A 107 11.27 -15.88 -8.37
C THR A 107 10.23 -15.96 -9.50
N MET A 108 9.46 -17.06 -9.58
CA MET A 108 8.41 -17.23 -10.59
C MET A 108 7.26 -16.21 -10.41
N ILE A 109 6.88 -15.88 -9.20
CA ILE A 109 5.79 -14.94 -8.92
C ILE A 109 6.26 -13.49 -8.83
N GLY A 110 7.55 -13.22 -9.01
CA GLY A 110 8.12 -11.85 -8.96
C GLY A 110 7.46 -10.87 -9.94
N THR A 111 6.86 -11.36 -11.03
CA THR A 111 6.05 -10.54 -11.95
C THR A 111 4.76 -9.99 -11.32
N LEU A 112 4.28 -10.56 -10.21
CA LEU A 112 3.09 -10.07 -9.50
C LEU A 112 3.31 -8.71 -8.83
N ILE A 113 4.56 -8.24 -8.74
CA ILE A 113 4.86 -6.90 -8.25
C ILE A 113 4.15 -5.81 -9.08
N GLN A 114 4.03 -6.00 -10.40
CA GLN A 114 3.35 -5.06 -11.30
C GLN A 114 1.88 -4.86 -10.91
N GLY A 115 1.18 -5.93 -10.54
CA GLY A 115 -0.20 -5.86 -10.06
C GLY A 115 -0.32 -5.02 -8.78
N ARG A 116 0.57 -5.22 -7.81
CA ARG A 116 0.60 -4.45 -6.56
C ARG A 116 0.86 -2.96 -6.82
N VAL A 117 1.81 -2.64 -7.69
CA VAL A 117 2.13 -1.25 -8.10
C VAL A 117 0.93 -0.61 -8.78
N SER A 118 0.27 -1.32 -9.70
CA SER A 118 -0.91 -0.84 -10.43
C SER A 118 -2.10 -0.58 -9.49
N ILE A 119 -2.37 -1.50 -8.55
CA ILE A 119 -3.46 -1.35 -7.58
C ILE A 119 -3.19 -0.25 -6.56
N SER A 120 -1.95 -0.05 -6.14
CA SER A 120 -1.57 1.10 -5.32
C SER A 120 -1.89 2.41 -6.03
N GLY A 121 -1.49 2.56 -7.30
CA GLY A 121 -1.78 3.73 -8.12
C GLY A 121 -3.28 3.94 -8.38
N ALA A 122 -4.02 2.86 -8.65
CA ALA A 122 -5.48 2.90 -8.81
C ALA A 122 -6.18 3.38 -7.52
N ALA A 123 -5.73 2.92 -6.36
CA ALA A 123 -6.27 3.34 -5.06
C ALA A 123 -6.04 4.83 -4.81
N VAL A 124 -4.83 5.34 -5.07
CA VAL A 124 -4.52 6.77 -4.96
C VAL A 124 -5.37 7.59 -5.92
N SER A 125 -5.56 7.13 -7.16
CA SER A 125 -6.39 7.79 -8.16
C SER A 125 -7.87 7.83 -7.77
N ALA A 126 -8.39 6.76 -7.18
CA ALA A 126 -9.74 6.71 -6.64
C ALA A 126 -9.94 7.69 -5.47
N ALA A 127 -8.95 7.81 -4.57
CA ALA A 127 -8.97 8.81 -3.50
C ALA A 127 -8.96 10.24 -4.06
N LYS A 128 -8.15 10.52 -5.09
CA LYS A 128 -8.14 11.82 -5.79
C LYS A 128 -9.51 12.17 -6.35
N ALA A 129 -10.16 11.22 -7.05
CA ALA A 129 -11.49 11.43 -7.63
C ALA A 129 -12.54 11.74 -6.54
N ALA A 130 -12.57 10.96 -5.46
CA ALA A 130 -13.50 11.18 -4.35
C ALA A 130 -13.30 12.53 -3.66
N LEU A 131 -12.04 12.91 -3.40
CA LEU A 131 -11.70 14.21 -2.80
C LEU A 131 -12.06 15.37 -3.72
N THR A 132 -11.84 15.25 -5.03
CA THR A 132 -12.23 16.27 -5.99
C THR A 132 -13.74 16.51 -5.94
N VAL A 133 -14.54 15.44 -5.94
CA VAL A 133 -16.00 15.54 -5.83
C VAL A 133 -16.41 16.19 -4.50
N ALA A 134 -15.89 15.69 -3.37
CA ALA A 134 -16.32 16.14 -2.05
C ALA A 134 -15.88 17.59 -1.74
N ILE A 135 -14.65 17.97 -2.12
CA ILE A 135 -14.13 19.33 -1.88
C ILE A 135 -14.84 20.34 -2.77
N ARG A 136 -14.99 20.05 -4.07
CA ARG A 136 -15.73 20.93 -4.97
C ARG A 136 -17.17 21.15 -4.50
N TYR A 137 -17.87 20.06 -4.12
CA TYR A 137 -19.21 20.16 -3.53
C TYR A 137 -19.20 20.99 -2.25
N GLY A 138 -18.28 20.72 -1.32
CA GLY A 138 -18.17 21.43 -0.05
C GLY A 138 -17.84 22.93 -0.18
N LEU A 139 -17.25 23.37 -1.29
CA LEU A 139 -16.94 24.77 -1.58
C LEU A 139 -18.17 25.58 -2.03
N VAL A 140 -19.24 24.95 -2.46
CA VAL A 140 -20.45 25.63 -2.96
C VAL A 140 -21.70 25.31 -2.11
N ARG A 141 -21.78 24.10 -1.56
CA ARG A 141 -22.91 23.71 -0.70
C ARG A 141 -22.89 24.50 0.60
N ARG A 142 -24.02 25.09 0.93
CA ARG A 142 -24.25 25.85 2.16
C ARG A 142 -25.18 25.09 3.11
N GLN A 143 -25.04 25.30 4.39
CA GLN A 143 -25.88 24.71 5.44
C GLN A 143 -25.73 25.51 6.72
N PHE A 144 -26.85 25.72 7.40
CA PHE A 144 -26.97 26.48 8.63
C PHE A 144 -26.52 27.93 8.54
N SER A 145 -27.28 28.83 9.12
CA SER A 145 -26.95 30.26 9.23
C SER A 145 -26.41 30.56 10.62
N PRO A 146 -25.44 31.47 10.76
CA PRO A 146 -25.06 32.02 12.06
C PRO A 146 -26.25 32.76 12.72
N PRO A 147 -26.26 32.91 14.06
CA PRO A 147 -27.39 33.56 14.77
C PRO A 147 -27.80 34.94 14.23
N ASP A 148 -26.82 35.69 13.71
CA ASP A 148 -27.03 37.07 13.27
C ASP A 148 -27.05 37.21 11.73
N SER A 149 -27.24 36.11 10.98
CA SER A 149 -27.25 36.11 9.53
C SER A 149 -28.35 35.21 8.97
N ASN A 150 -28.93 35.63 7.85
CA ASN A 150 -29.85 34.77 7.08
C ASN A 150 -29.12 33.96 5.99
N GLU A 151 -27.83 34.17 5.81
CA GLU A 151 -27.04 33.41 4.84
C GLU A 151 -26.46 32.16 5.47
N GLU A 152 -26.69 31.03 4.81
CA GLU A 152 -26.07 29.76 5.20
C GLU A 152 -24.55 29.77 4.95
N VAL A 153 -23.79 29.09 5.81
CA VAL A 153 -22.35 28.98 5.73
C VAL A 153 -21.95 27.91 4.71
N VAL A 154 -20.94 28.17 3.93
CA VAL A 154 -20.33 27.19 3.02
C VAL A 154 -19.75 26.01 3.82
N LEU A 155 -19.99 24.76 3.41
CA LEU A 155 -19.54 23.58 4.15
C LEU A 155 -18.03 23.59 4.43
N MET A 156 -17.21 23.98 3.43
CA MET A 156 -15.75 24.06 3.63
C MET A 156 -15.28 25.12 4.62
N ASP A 157 -16.16 25.99 5.11
CA ASP A 157 -15.84 26.99 6.15
C ASP A 157 -16.02 26.43 7.56
N TYR A 158 -16.70 25.29 7.71
CA TYR A 158 -16.76 24.59 8.97
C TYR A 158 -15.46 23.85 9.28
N ARG A 159 -14.89 24.10 10.47
CA ARG A 159 -13.64 23.50 10.92
C ARG A 159 -13.66 21.98 10.84
N GLN A 160 -14.73 21.35 11.30
CA GLN A 160 -14.84 19.89 11.29
C GLN A 160 -14.90 19.33 9.85
N HIS A 161 -15.47 20.06 8.91
CA HIS A 161 -15.48 19.65 7.51
C HIS A 161 -14.07 19.71 6.90
N GLN A 162 -13.32 20.79 7.18
CA GLN A 162 -11.90 20.90 6.81
C GLN A 162 -11.07 19.75 7.41
N ARG A 163 -11.27 19.45 8.70
CA ARG A 163 -10.57 18.37 9.41
C ARG A 163 -10.82 16.98 8.84
N ARG A 164 -11.96 16.74 8.22
CA ARG A 164 -12.29 15.47 7.57
C ARG A 164 -11.62 15.34 6.21
N LEU A 165 -11.55 16.40 5.42
CA LEU A 165 -11.15 16.34 4.01
C LEU A 165 -9.68 16.73 3.78
N LEU A 166 -9.17 17.80 4.41
CA LEU A 166 -7.84 18.31 4.12
C LEU A 166 -6.70 17.40 4.58
N PRO A 167 -6.74 16.72 5.75
CA PRO A 167 -5.73 15.71 6.09
C PRO A 167 -5.73 14.51 5.13
N ALA A 168 -6.92 14.08 4.67
CA ALA A 168 -7.01 13.03 3.66
C ALA A 168 -6.42 13.48 2.31
N LEU A 169 -6.67 14.74 1.93
CA LEU A 169 -6.06 15.35 0.74
C LEU A 169 -4.53 15.38 0.85
N ALA A 170 -3.99 15.84 1.97
CA ALA A 170 -2.55 15.89 2.22
C ALA A 170 -1.90 14.49 2.15
N THR A 171 -2.54 13.48 2.74
CA THR A 171 -2.07 12.10 2.66
C THR A 171 -2.15 11.54 1.22
N THR A 172 -3.17 11.94 0.44
CA THR A 172 -3.28 11.53 -0.97
C THR A 172 -2.13 12.11 -1.81
N PHE A 173 -1.70 13.36 -1.55
CA PHE A 173 -0.49 13.92 -2.18
C PHE A 173 0.77 13.17 -1.77
N ALA A 174 0.95 12.86 -0.50
CA ALA A 174 2.09 12.08 -0.02
C ALA A 174 2.17 10.70 -0.69
N LEU A 175 1.04 9.98 -0.77
CA LEU A 175 0.95 8.68 -1.43
C LEU A 175 1.14 8.78 -2.95
N HIS A 176 0.76 9.89 -3.57
CA HIS A 176 1.03 10.13 -4.99
C HIS A 176 2.52 10.16 -5.28
N HIS A 177 3.30 10.93 -4.52
CA HIS A 177 4.75 11.01 -4.72
C HIS A 177 5.44 9.69 -4.37
N ALA A 178 4.96 8.96 -3.36
CA ALA A 178 5.45 7.62 -3.07
C ALA A 178 5.16 6.62 -4.21
N GLN A 179 4.00 6.76 -4.86
CA GLN A 179 3.64 5.96 -6.03
C GLN A 179 4.50 6.28 -7.26
N GLU A 180 4.81 7.55 -7.49
CA GLU A 180 5.72 7.96 -8.59
C GLU A 180 7.12 7.37 -8.40
N GLU A 181 7.66 7.43 -7.19
CA GLU A 181 8.94 6.81 -6.86
C GLU A 181 8.91 5.29 -7.06
N LEU A 182 7.83 4.63 -6.62
CA LEU A 182 7.65 3.19 -6.79
C LEU A 182 7.62 2.80 -8.28
N VAL A 183 6.92 3.57 -9.11
CA VAL A 183 6.85 3.35 -10.57
C VAL A 183 8.20 3.56 -11.22
N SER A 184 8.95 4.59 -10.81
CA SER A 184 10.31 4.84 -11.31
C SER A 184 11.26 3.68 -11.01
N ARG A 185 11.25 3.18 -9.78
CA ARG A 185 12.06 2.01 -9.38
C ARG A 185 11.64 0.73 -10.09
N LEU A 186 10.32 0.55 -10.30
CA LEU A 186 9.83 -0.59 -11.06
C LEU A 186 10.34 -0.53 -12.51
N HIS A 187 10.28 0.64 -13.13
CA HIS A 187 10.80 0.85 -14.48
C HIS A 187 12.30 0.51 -14.56
N GLU A 188 13.10 1.04 -13.65
CA GLU A 188 14.52 0.75 -13.55
C GLU A 188 14.80 -0.74 -13.41
N ALA A 189 14.06 -1.44 -12.54
CA ALA A 189 14.21 -2.88 -12.32
C ALA A 189 13.89 -3.75 -13.53
N PHE A 190 13.06 -3.25 -14.46
CA PHE A 190 12.69 -3.96 -15.69
C PHE A 190 13.51 -3.56 -16.92
N THR A 191 14.24 -2.44 -16.86
CA THR A 191 15.04 -1.92 -17.98
C THR A 191 16.54 -2.04 -17.77
N THR A 192 16.98 -2.37 -16.55
CA THR A 192 18.39 -2.54 -16.22
C THR A 192 18.77 -4.02 -16.25
N ASP A 193 19.74 -4.36 -17.10
CA ASP A 193 20.36 -5.67 -17.06
C ASP A 193 21.10 -5.85 -15.73
N ASP A 194 21.02 -7.05 -15.14
CA ASP A 194 21.65 -7.39 -13.86
C ASP A 194 21.22 -6.50 -12.66
N TYR A 195 19.92 -6.09 -12.63
CA TYR A 195 19.38 -5.33 -11.49
C TYR A 195 19.62 -6.09 -10.17
N PRO A 196 20.26 -5.46 -9.15
CA PRO A 196 20.70 -6.16 -7.95
C PRO A 196 19.57 -6.85 -7.21
N GLU A 197 19.78 -8.09 -6.76
CA GLU A 197 18.73 -8.90 -6.10
C GLU A 197 18.24 -8.27 -4.80
N HIS A 198 19.12 -7.58 -4.04
CA HIS A 198 18.70 -6.89 -2.81
C HIS A 198 17.79 -5.70 -3.10
N GLU A 199 18.07 -4.92 -4.18
CA GLU A 199 17.19 -3.81 -4.62
C GLU A 199 15.83 -4.36 -5.11
N ARG A 200 15.82 -5.51 -5.78
CA ARG A 200 14.57 -6.18 -6.19
C ARG A 200 13.72 -6.57 -4.97
N ARG A 201 14.33 -7.14 -3.92
CA ARG A 201 13.64 -7.47 -2.68
C ARG A 201 13.09 -6.23 -1.98
N MET A 202 13.86 -5.14 -1.96
CA MET A 202 13.41 -3.86 -1.41
C MET A 202 12.21 -3.30 -2.19
N LEU A 203 12.25 -3.36 -3.52
CA LEU A 203 11.15 -2.95 -4.38
C LEU A 203 9.89 -3.79 -4.15
N GLU A 204 10.01 -5.10 -3.99
CA GLU A 204 8.89 -5.99 -3.66
C GLU A 204 8.26 -5.66 -2.30
N SER A 205 9.08 -5.37 -1.30
CA SER A 205 8.66 -4.95 0.03
C SER A 205 7.93 -3.60 -0.02
N LEU A 206 8.50 -2.63 -0.73
CA LEU A 206 7.89 -1.31 -0.91
C LEU A 206 6.56 -1.39 -1.65
N ALA A 207 6.48 -2.17 -2.74
CA ALA A 207 5.25 -2.38 -3.49
C ALA A 207 4.15 -3.02 -2.64
N ALA A 208 4.51 -4.00 -1.80
CA ALA A 208 3.59 -4.65 -0.87
C ALA A 208 3.06 -3.66 0.18
N GLY A 209 3.95 -2.89 0.79
CA GLY A 209 3.60 -1.92 1.82
C GLY A 209 2.78 -0.74 1.28
N LEU A 210 3.17 -0.14 0.16
CA LEU A 210 2.42 0.94 -0.47
C LEU A 210 1.05 0.48 -0.94
N LYS A 211 0.93 -0.74 -1.50
CA LYS A 211 -0.38 -1.30 -1.86
C LYS A 211 -1.29 -1.38 -0.63
N ALA A 212 -0.80 -1.87 0.50
CA ALA A 212 -1.57 -2.00 1.73
C ALA A 212 -2.02 -0.62 2.26
N ILE A 213 -1.10 0.33 2.41
CA ILE A 213 -1.39 1.66 2.95
C ILE A 213 -2.31 2.46 2.00
N SER A 214 -2.03 2.45 0.68
CA SER A 214 -2.81 3.22 -0.30
C SER A 214 -4.24 2.70 -0.44
N THR A 215 -4.47 1.39 -0.39
CA THR A 215 -5.82 0.83 -0.52
C THR A 215 -6.65 1.06 0.75
N TRP A 216 -6.10 0.96 1.95
CA TRP A 216 -6.78 1.37 3.18
C TRP A 216 -7.07 2.86 3.21
N HIS A 217 -6.11 3.70 2.77
CA HIS A 217 -6.32 5.13 2.63
C HIS A 217 -7.47 5.44 1.67
N ALA A 218 -7.52 4.81 0.51
CA ALA A 218 -8.58 5.01 -0.47
C ALA A 218 -9.96 4.64 0.10
N THR A 219 -10.10 3.45 0.69
CA THR A 219 -11.36 2.99 1.30
C THR A 219 -11.87 3.96 2.37
N SER A 220 -10.98 4.42 3.26
CA SER A 220 -11.30 5.38 4.32
C SER A 220 -11.65 6.75 3.75
N THR A 221 -10.88 7.24 2.78
CA THR A 221 -11.07 8.56 2.15
C THR A 221 -12.37 8.62 1.36
N ILE A 222 -12.67 7.60 0.55
CA ILE A 222 -13.91 7.54 -0.24
C ILE A 222 -15.12 7.52 0.69
N GLN A 223 -15.07 6.74 1.78
CA GLN A 223 -16.14 6.73 2.79
C GLN A 223 -16.32 8.12 3.41
N THR A 224 -15.23 8.78 3.79
CA THR A 224 -15.27 10.14 4.37
C THR A 224 -15.85 11.15 3.37
N CYS A 225 -15.46 11.08 2.09
CA CYS A 225 -15.97 11.95 1.03
C CYS A 225 -17.48 11.73 0.81
N ARG A 226 -17.91 10.46 0.77
CA ARG A 226 -19.33 10.11 0.64
C ARG A 226 -20.17 10.73 1.76
N GLU A 227 -19.71 10.61 3.00
CA GLU A 227 -20.38 11.19 4.16
C GLU A 227 -20.35 12.72 4.17
N ALA A 228 -19.24 13.32 3.75
CA ALA A 228 -19.07 14.77 3.66
C ALA A 228 -20.02 15.42 2.66
N CYS A 229 -20.48 14.68 1.64
CA CYS A 229 -21.50 15.12 0.70
C CYS A 229 -22.95 14.89 1.19
N GLY A 230 -23.17 14.37 2.41
CA GLY A 230 -24.50 14.11 2.96
C GLY A 230 -25.34 13.19 2.09
N GLY A 231 -26.62 13.54 1.89
CA GLY A 231 -27.56 12.76 1.05
C GLY A 231 -27.12 12.68 -0.41
N ALA A 232 -26.49 13.73 -0.94
CA ALA A 232 -25.97 13.73 -2.31
C ALA A 232 -24.85 12.68 -2.48
N GLY A 233 -24.02 12.45 -1.46
CA GLY A 233 -22.99 11.42 -1.47
C GLY A 233 -23.51 9.98 -1.45
N TYR A 234 -24.80 9.78 -1.11
CA TYR A 234 -25.42 8.46 -1.08
C TYR A 234 -26.12 8.09 -2.41
N LEU A 235 -26.32 9.06 -3.30
CA LEU A 235 -26.91 8.82 -4.60
C LEU A 235 -25.88 8.14 -5.53
N SER A 236 -26.26 6.99 -6.12
CA SER A 236 -25.41 6.22 -7.05
C SER A 236 -24.99 7.05 -8.26
N SER A 237 -25.86 7.97 -8.73
CA SER A 237 -25.55 8.88 -9.84
C SER A 237 -24.32 9.76 -9.58
N ASN A 238 -23.99 10.05 -8.32
CA ASN A 238 -22.83 10.84 -7.93
C ASN A 238 -21.55 10.01 -7.76
N ARG A 239 -21.54 8.76 -8.16
CA ARG A 239 -20.40 7.86 -8.30
C ARG A 239 -19.69 7.44 -7.00
N LEU A 240 -19.78 8.18 -5.89
CA LEU A 240 -19.08 7.86 -4.63
C LEU A 240 -19.45 6.47 -4.08
N PRO A 241 -20.74 6.03 -4.06
CA PRO A 241 -21.07 4.67 -3.65
C PRO A 241 -20.46 3.59 -4.55
N GLN A 242 -20.49 3.82 -5.88
CA GLN A 242 -19.90 2.89 -6.84
C GLN A 242 -18.38 2.82 -6.69
N LEU A 243 -17.72 3.98 -6.59
CA LEU A 243 -16.26 4.06 -6.40
C LEU A 243 -15.84 3.31 -5.13
N LYS A 244 -16.59 3.45 -4.03
CA LYS A 244 -16.35 2.72 -2.79
C LYS A 244 -16.48 1.21 -3.00
N ALA A 245 -17.55 0.75 -3.64
CA ALA A 245 -17.80 -0.66 -3.90
C ALA A 245 -16.71 -1.28 -4.78
N ASP A 246 -16.30 -0.58 -5.84
CA ASP A 246 -15.30 -1.07 -6.79
C ASP A 246 -13.88 -1.15 -6.19
N THR A 247 -13.55 -0.24 -5.27
CA THR A 247 -12.22 -0.19 -4.65
C THR A 247 -12.09 -0.98 -3.35
N ASP A 248 -13.20 -1.45 -2.79
CA ASP A 248 -13.21 -2.18 -1.50
C ASP A 248 -12.36 -3.45 -1.57
N VAL A 249 -12.45 -4.20 -2.67
CA VAL A 249 -11.67 -5.43 -2.90
C VAL A 249 -10.16 -5.18 -3.04
N PHE A 250 -9.73 -3.93 -3.26
CA PHE A 250 -8.31 -3.58 -3.35
C PHE A 250 -7.55 -3.90 -2.06
N THR A 251 -8.24 -3.98 -0.94
CA THR A 251 -7.64 -4.34 0.34
C THR A 251 -7.30 -5.83 0.45
N THR A 252 -7.85 -6.67 -0.41
CA THR A 252 -7.74 -8.14 -0.33
C THR A 252 -7.07 -8.79 -1.55
N PHE A 253 -7.41 -8.39 -2.76
CA PHE A 253 -6.80 -8.99 -3.96
C PHE A 253 -5.37 -8.44 -4.19
N GLU A 254 -4.57 -9.07 -5.06
CA GLU A 254 -3.14 -8.83 -5.22
C GLU A 254 -2.36 -8.99 -3.90
N GLY A 255 -2.91 -9.77 -2.97
CA GLY A 255 -2.45 -10.02 -1.63
C GLY A 255 -3.24 -9.24 -0.58
N ASP A 256 -3.75 -9.96 0.42
CA ASP A 256 -4.38 -9.34 1.60
C ASP A 256 -3.41 -8.36 2.28
N ASN A 257 -3.91 -7.20 2.67
CA ASN A 257 -3.07 -6.13 3.21
C ASN A 257 -2.32 -6.54 4.48
N THR A 258 -2.92 -7.36 5.34
CA THR A 258 -2.27 -7.88 6.56
C THR A 258 -1.10 -8.79 6.20
N VAL A 259 -1.31 -9.69 5.23
CA VAL A 259 -0.26 -10.59 4.73
C VAL A 259 0.86 -9.79 4.04
N LEU A 260 0.51 -8.74 3.28
CA LEU A 260 1.52 -7.87 2.65
C LEU A 260 2.37 -7.12 3.67
N LEU A 261 1.79 -6.63 4.76
CA LEU A 261 2.56 -6.00 5.84
C LEU A 261 3.45 -7.03 6.59
N GLN A 262 3.04 -8.29 6.70
CA GLN A 262 3.94 -9.34 7.20
C GLN A 262 5.14 -9.56 6.26
N LEU A 263 4.91 -9.48 4.93
CA LEU A 263 5.99 -9.54 3.95
C LEU A 263 6.98 -8.36 4.10
N VAL A 264 6.47 -7.14 4.33
CA VAL A 264 7.30 -5.95 4.63
C VAL A 264 8.13 -6.19 5.89
N ALA A 265 7.50 -6.62 6.98
CA ALA A 265 8.22 -6.89 8.23
C ALA A 265 9.28 -7.99 8.07
N LYS A 266 8.98 -9.04 7.28
CA LYS A 266 9.97 -10.05 6.90
C LYS A 266 11.18 -9.39 6.22
N GLY A 267 10.96 -8.49 5.26
CA GLY A 267 12.02 -7.73 4.60
C GLY A 267 12.87 -6.93 5.60
N LEU A 268 12.23 -6.21 6.50
CA LEU A 268 12.90 -5.42 7.55
C LEU A 268 13.77 -6.28 8.48
N LEU A 269 13.29 -7.44 8.86
CA LEU A 269 14.01 -8.36 9.73
C LEU A 269 15.12 -9.14 9.01
N THR A 270 15.02 -9.33 7.67
CA THR A 270 15.98 -10.09 6.86
C THR A 270 17.04 -9.24 6.15
N ASN A 271 16.86 -7.94 5.99
CA ASN A 271 17.88 -7.02 5.43
C ASN A 271 19.17 -7.02 6.25
N TYR A 272 19.23 -7.86 7.26
CA TYR A 272 20.37 -8.07 8.14
C TYR A 272 21.48 -8.97 7.57
N ARG A 273 21.22 -9.81 6.55
CA ARG A 273 22.23 -10.62 5.86
C ARG A 273 21.78 -11.13 4.49
N ASP A 274 22.68 -11.11 3.52
CA ASP A 274 22.54 -11.67 2.18
C ASP A 274 22.28 -13.19 2.11
N GLU A 275 22.32 -13.90 3.25
CA GLU A 275 22.13 -15.36 3.35
C GLU A 275 20.67 -15.79 3.58
N PHE A 276 19.71 -14.86 3.76
CA PHE A 276 18.36 -15.16 4.25
C PHE A 276 17.29 -15.39 3.18
N GLY A 277 17.61 -15.38 1.90
CA GLY A 277 16.67 -15.74 0.83
C GLY A 277 16.00 -17.11 0.95
N SER A 278 16.46 -17.96 1.89
CA SER A 278 16.03 -19.34 2.06
C SER A 278 15.27 -19.66 3.35
N LEU A 279 15.12 -18.73 4.28
CA LEU A 279 14.39 -19.00 5.53
C LEU A 279 12.90 -18.78 5.36
N ASP A 280 12.11 -19.75 5.80
CA ASP A 280 10.69 -19.59 6.06
C ASP A 280 10.46 -18.65 7.25
N MET A 281 9.20 -18.32 7.53
CA MET A 281 8.82 -17.43 8.64
C MET A 281 9.37 -17.91 9.99
N LEU A 282 9.38 -19.24 10.21
CA LEU A 282 9.84 -19.85 11.46
C LEU A 282 11.36 -19.79 11.62
N GLY A 283 12.10 -20.00 10.53
CA GLY A 283 13.56 -19.83 10.50
C GLY A 283 13.97 -18.37 10.80
N MET A 284 13.20 -17.42 10.32
CA MET A 284 13.43 -16.00 10.56
C MET A 284 13.25 -15.62 12.03
N VAL A 285 12.21 -16.13 12.70
CA VAL A 285 11.99 -15.85 14.14
C VAL A 285 13.14 -16.36 14.98
N ARG A 286 13.66 -17.57 14.69
CA ARG A 286 14.85 -18.12 15.36
C ARG A 286 16.08 -17.26 15.15
N PHE A 287 16.28 -16.77 13.94
CA PHE A 287 17.43 -15.94 13.60
C PHE A 287 17.42 -14.57 14.30
N VAL A 288 16.29 -13.84 14.30
CA VAL A 288 16.16 -12.55 14.99
C VAL A 288 16.42 -12.70 16.48
N ALA A 289 16.12 -13.89 17.05
CA ALA A 289 16.45 -14.22 18.44
C ALA A 289 17.96 -14.29 18.70
N ASP A 290 18.76 -14.71 17.72
CA ASP A 290 20.21 -14.93 17.90
C ASP A 290 21.09 -13.70 17.65
N GLN A 291 20.54 -12.62 17.05
CA GLN A 291 21.34 -11.45 16.67
C GLN A 291 20.78 -10.12 17.20
N MET A 292 21.69 -9.20 17.58
CA MET A 292 21.33 -7.82 17.92
C MET A 292 20.99 -7.01 16.66
N VAL A 293 19.94 -6.17 16.77
CA VAL A 293 19.42 -5.31 15.70
C VAL A 293 20.48 -4.29 15.25
N VAL A 294 20.88 -4.33 13.98
CA VAL A 294 21.76 -3.35 13.32
C VAL A 294 20.91 -2.49 12.36
N ARG A 295 21.28 -1.27 12.15
CA ARG A 295 20.59 -0.22 11.40
C ARG A 295 20.34 -0.63 9.94
N VAL A 296 19.08 -0.69 9.52
CA VAL A 296 18.71 -0.82 8.10
C VAL A 296 18.88 0.55 7.44
N VAL A 297 19.88 0.68 6.57
CA VAL A 297 20.06 1.90 5.77
C VAL A 297 19.53 1.61 4.37
N GLU A 298 18.29 2.03 4.10
CA GLU A 298 17.79 2.07 2.73
C GLU A 298 18.45 3.22 1.97
N ARG A 299 18.99 2.93 0.79
CA ARG A 299 19.44 3.96 -0.16
C ARG A 299 18.24 4.51 -0.90
N PHE A 300 17.70 5.59 -0.38
CA PHE A 300 16.61 6.33 -0.98
C PHE A 300 17.18 7.56 -1.72
N ALA A 301 16.65 7.86 -2.92
CA ALA A 301 16.99 9.12 -3.61
C ALA A 301 16.53 10.30 -2.73
N GLY A 302 17.48 11.05 -2.17
CA GLY A 302 17.19 12.09 -1.18
C GLY A 302 17.61 11.77 0.25
N ARG A 303 18.15 10.59 0.55
CA ARG A 303 18.55 10.21 1.92
C ARG A 303 19.54 11.21 2.54
N THR A 304 20.48 11.75 1.77
CA THR A 304 21.42 12.78 2.22
C THR A 304 20.70 14.06 2.66
N LEU A 305 19.67 14.49 1.93
CA LEU A 305 18.80 15.59 2.31
C LEU A 305 18.08 15.30 3.63
N ILE A 306 17.48 14.12 3.74
CA ILE A 306 16.74 13.69 4.93
C ILE A 306 17.65 13.70 6.17
N GLU A 307 18.85 13.14 6.07
CA GLU A 307 19.86 13.13 7.15
C GLU A 307 20.26 14.56 7.54
N ALA A 308 20.54 15.43 6.57
CA ALA A 308 20.86 16.83 6.84
C ALA A 308 19.73 17.59 7.56
N LEU A 309 18.46 17.33 7.19
CA LEU A 309 17.31 17.93 7.85
C LEU A 309 17.15 17.44 9.29
N ILE A 310 17.35 16.14 9.55
CA ILE A 310 17.28 15.56 10.90
C ILE A 310 18.41 16.10 11.77
N ASP A 311 19.62 16.17 11.25
CA ASP A 311 20.81 16.65 12.00
C ASP A 311 20.71 18.15 12.35
N ALA A 312 19.92 18.92 11.61
CA ALA A 312 19.66 20.34 11.88
C ALA A 312 18.67 20.59 13.02
N VAL A 313 17.99 19.54 13.54
CA VAL A 313 16.98 19.69 14.61
C VAL A 313 17.68 20.11 15.92
N PRO A 314 17.16 21.15 16.64
CA PRO A 314 17.71 21.53 17.93
C PRO A 314 17.66 20.36 18.94
N GLY A 315 18.70 20.19 19.74
CA GLY A 315 18.87 19.05 20.67
C GLY A 315 17.85 18.93 21.80
N ARG A 316 16.86 19.83 21.91
CA ARG A 316 15.74 19.75 22.84
C ARG A 316 14.44 19.74 22.08
N GLU A 317 13.72 18.64 22.13
CA GLU A 317 12.43 18.40 21.45
C GLU A 317 11.37 19.46 21.78
N GLU A 318 11.34 19.97 23.02
CA GLU A 318 10.36 21.00 23.42
C GLU A 318 10.58 22.37 22.77
N ASP A 319 11.78 22.62 22.26
CA ASP A 319 12.18 23.88 21.63
C ASP A 319 12.08 23.85 20.10
N ALA A 320 11.90 22.67 19.49
CA ALA A 320 11.75 22.54 18.04
C ALA A 320 10.44 23.17 17.55
N ASP A 321 10.49 23.87 16.41
CA ASP A 321 9.28 24.36 15.75
C ASP A 321 8.40 23.15 15.34
N LEU A 322 7.09 23.26 15.55
CA LEU A 322 6.13 22.23 15.13
C LEU A 322 6.06 22.06 13.60
N PHE A 323 6.50 23.03 12.85
CA PHE A 323 6.55 23.02 11.38
C PHE A 323 7.96 22.73 10.85
N ASP A 324 8.91 22.42 11.73
CA ASP A 324 10.24 21.98 11.32
C ASP A 324 10.17 20.61 10.67
N ARG A 325 10.64 20.53 9.45
CA ARG A 325 10.61 19.31 8.64
C ARG A 325 11.51 18.22 9.20
N GLY A 326 12.68 18.59 9.71
CA GLY A 326 13.61 17.68 10.35
C GLY A 326 12.99 17.05 11.59
N TYR A 327 12.24 17.83 12.38
CA TYR A 327 11.51 17.34 13.53
C TYR A 327 10.42 16.30 13.15
N HIS A 328 9.67 16.54 12.06
CA HIS A 328 8.72 15.55 11.56
C HIS A 328 9.40 14.23 11.17
N LEU A 329 10.47 14.33 10.38
CA LEU A 329 11.26 13.16 9.93
C LEU A 329 11.85 12.39 11.10
N GLU A 330 12.42 13.10 12.09
CA GLU A 330 12.98 12.50 13.31
C GLU A 330 11.93 11.70 14.09
N LEU A 331 10.72 12.22 14.24
CA LEU A 331 9.63 11.52 14.93
C LEU A 331 9.23 10.22 14.22
N PHE A 332 9.13 10.26 12.89
CA PHE A 332 8.79 9.06 12.10
C PHE A 332 9.93 8.03 12.15
N GLU A 333 11.19 8.44 11.99
CA GLU A 333 12.34 7.56 12.08
C GLU A 333 12.50 6.96 13.49
N TRP A 334 12.29 7.77 14.53
CA TRP A 334 12.34 7.30 15.90
C TRP A 334 11.25 6.26 16.19
N ARG A 335 10.02 6.50 15.70
CA ARG A 335 8.90 5.56 15.86
C ARG A 335 9.22 4.23 15.20
N GLU A 336 9.64 4.25 13.94
CA GLU A 336 10.03 3.03 13.21
C GLU A 336 11.10 2.25 13.95
N ARG A 337 12.22 2.90 14.30
CA ARG A 337 13.33 2.26 15.01
C ARG A 337 12.86 1.65 16.34
N HIS A 338 12.10 2.39 17.13
CA HIS A 338 11.61 1.93 18.43
C HIS A 338 10.72 0.68 18.31
N VAL A 339 9.82 0.68 17.32
CA VAL A 339 8.90 -0.45 17.10
C VAL A 339 9.67 -1.68 16.58
N ILE A 340 10.60 -1.52 15.65
CA ILE A 340 11.44 -2.62 15.13
C ILE A 340 12.30 -3.23 16.25
N GLU A 341 12.95 -2.41 17.06
CA GLU A 341 13.72 -2.88 18.22
C GLU A 341 12.85 -3.60 19.26
N GLY A 342 11.64 -3.07 19.49
CA GLY A 342 10.65 -3.68 20.39
C GLY A 342 10.21 -5.05 19.90
N LEU A 343 9.92 -5.17 18.59
CA LEU A 343 9.58 -6.43 17.93
C LEU A 343 10.72 -7.45 18.04
N ALA A 344 11.95 -7.06 17.68
CA ALA A 344 13.12 -7.94 17.73
C ALA A 344 13.37 -8.49 19.15
N ARG A 345 13.29 -7.61 20.17
CA ARG A 345 13.44 -8.00 21.58
C ARG A 345 12.33 -8.96 22.04
N ARG A 346 11.09 -8.78 21.56
CA ARG A 346 9.96 -9.65 21.88
C ARG A 346 10.13 -11.03 21.28
N LEU A 347 10.49 -11.12 20.00
CA LEU A 347 10.75 -12.39 19.31
C LEU A 347 11.90 -13.14 19.97
N LYS A 348 13.02 -12.44 20.24
CA LYS A 348 14.16 -13.03 20.95
C LYS A 348 13.76 -13.61 22.31
N ARG A 349 13.06 -12.85 23.13
CA ARG A 349 12.64 -13.30 24.47
C ARG A 349 11.77 -14.54 24.39
N GLY A 350 10.84 -14.63 23.42
CA GLY A 350 10.00 -15.79 23.23
C GLY A 350 10.77 -17.04 22.88
N ILE A 351 11.77 -16.93 21.99
CA ILE A 351 12.61 -18.06 21.58
C ILE A 351 13.57 -18.46 22.72
N ASP A 352 14.24 -17.51 23.37
CA ASP A 352 15.14 -17.79 24.51
C ASP A 352 14.40 -18.48 25.67
N ALA A 353 13.09 -18.24 25.83
CA ALA A 353 12.24 -18.94 26.79
C ALA A 353 11.83 -20.34 26.34
N GLY A 354 12.30 -20.82 25.18
CA GLY A 354 11.97 -22.14 24.64
C GLY A 354 10.60 -22.23 23.97
N GLY A 355 10.00 -21.09 23.60
CA GLY A 355 8.71 -21.05 22.89
C GLY A 355 8.80 -21.64 21.47
N ASP A 356 7.70 -22.25 21.01
CA ASP A 356 7.60 -22.66 19.62
C ASP A 356 7.67 -21.45 18.69
N PRO A 357 8.48 -21.47 17.62
CA PRO A 357 8.66 -20.30 16.75
C PRO A 357 7.37 -19.79 16.11
N PHE A 358 6.43 -20.66 15.77
CA PHE A 358 5.13 -20.25 15.24
C PHE A 358 4.32 -19.50 16.30
N ASP A 359 4.24 -20.01 17.52
CA ASP A 359 3.50 -19.38 18.60
C ASP A 359 4.10 -18.03 19.02
N VAL A 360 5.44 -17.96 19.07
CA VAL A 360 6.17 -16.70 19.34
C VAL A 360 5.88 -15.65 18.27
N PHE A 361 5.93 -16.02 17.00
CA PHE A 361 5.60 -15.12 15.92
C PHE A 361 4.12 -14.72 15.92
N ASN A 362 3.22 -15.69 16.07
CA ASN A 362 1.79 -15.48 16.11
C ASN A 362 1.38 -14.55 17.27
N GLY A 363 2.02 -14.69 18.42
CA GLY A 363 1.81 -13.81 19.58
C GLY A 363 2.42 -12.41 19.45
N ALA A 364 3.19 -12.12 18.38
CA ALA A 364 3.81 -10.83 18.11
C ALA A 364 3.26 -10.14 16.85
N GLN A 365 2.22 -10.67 16.21
CA GLN A 365 1.74 -10.17 14.91
C GLN A 365 1.30 -8.71 14.92
N ASP A 366 0.72 -8.22 16.00
CA ASP A 366 0.36 -6.83 16.19
C ASP A 366 1.59 -5.90 16.08
N HIS A 367 2.72 -6.30 16.69
CA HIS A 367 3.99 -5.58 16.60
C HIS A 367 4.64 -5.71 15.23
N VAL A 368 4.50 -6.86 14.57
CA VAL A 368 4.94 -7.10 13.19
C VAL A 368 4.25 -6.12 12.23
N LEU A 369 2.93 -6.02 12.32
CA LEU A 369 2.15 -5.11 11.49
C LEU A 369 2.44 -3.63 11.79
N LEU A 370 2.63 -3.29 13.07
CA LEU A 370 2.98 -1.94 13.49
C LEU A 370 4.35 -1.52 12.95
N ALA A 371 5.36 -2.43 13.00
CA ALA A 371 6.69 -2.17 12.46
C ALA A 371 6.66 -1.92 10.94
N ALA A 372 5.98 -2.80 10.21
CA ALA A 372 5.80 -2.65 8.76
C ALA A 372 5.10 -1.33 8.40
N ARG A 373 4.05 -0.98 9.14
CA ARG A 373 3.30 0.25 8.93
C ARG A 373 4.15 1.50 9.21
N ALA A 374 4.86 1.52 10.34
CA ALA A 374 5.73 2.64 10.70
C ALA A 374 6.83 2.87 9.65
N HIS A 375 7.40 1.79 9.12
CA HIS A 375 8.38 1.81 8.03
C HIS A 375 7.83 2.46 6.76
N ILE A 376 6.68 2.00 6.26
CA ILE A 376 6.09 2.55 5.04
C ILE A 376 5.62 4.00 5.24
N GLU A 377 5.05 4.35 6.41
CA GLU A 377 4.66 5.73 6.72
C GLU A 377 5.88 6.68 6.72
N ARG A 378 7.05 6.24 7.21
CA ARG A 378 8.31 7.01 7.12
C ARG A 378 8.73 7.21 5.66
N ILE A 379 8.75 6.16 4.84
CA ILE A 379 9.12 6.26 3.42
C ILE A 379 8.18 7.22 2.68
N VAL A 380 6.88 7.17 2.94
CA VAL A 380 5.90 8.08 2.33
C VAL A 380 6.21 9.54 2.68
N LEU A 381 6.58 9.84 3.93
CA LEU A 381 6.98 11.19 4.31
C LEU A 381 8.29 11.61 3.63
N GLU A 382 9.29 10.74 3.63
CA GLU A 382 10.60 11.02 3.00
C GLU A 382 10.47 11.26 1.49
N THR A 383 9.66 10.47 0.79
CA THR A 383 9.40 10.68 -0.65
C THR A 383 8.69 12.01 -0.91
N PHE A 384 7.77 12.41 -0.04
CA PHE A 384 7.10 13.68 -0.19
C PHE A 384 8.09 14.85 0.01
N VAL A 385 8.95 14.78 1.03
CA VAL A 385 10.01 15.78 1.28
C VAL A 385 10.95 15.89 0.08
N ALA A 386 11.40 14.75 -0.46
CA ALA A 386 12.26 14.74 -1.64
C ALA A 386 11.56 15.29 -2.90
N ALA A 387 10.26 15.11 -3.04
CA ALA A 387 9.49 15.66 -4.14
C ALA A 387 9.39 17.21 -4.03
N ILE A 388 9.25 17.74 -2.81
CA ILE A 388 9.24 19.18 -2.59
C ILE A 388 10.60 19.81 -2.94
N ASP A 389 11.71 19.17 -2.55
CA ASP A 389 13.07 19.64 -2.87
C ASP A 389 13.32 19.74 -4.38
N ARG A 390 12.70 18.84 -5.16
CA ARG A 390 12.76 18.86 -6.62
C ARG A 390 11.77 19.82 -7.28
N CYS A 391 10.91 20.49 -6.52
CA CYS A 391 9.90 21.41 -7.08
C CYS A 391 10.55 22.74 -7.45
N GLU A 392 10.63 23.04 -8.76
CA GLU A 392 11.26 24.25 -9.28
C GLU A 392 10.38 25.50 -9.12
N ASP A 393 9.05 25.33 -9.03
CA ASP A 393 8.09 26.42 -8.90
C ASP A 393 7.92 26.81 -7.41
N PRO A 394 8.29 28.06 -7.01
CA PRO A 394 8.24 28.47 -5.62
C PRO A 394 6.82 28.52 -5.02
N GLU A 395 5.81 28.86 -5.82
CA GLU A 395 4.41 28.94 -5.34
C GLU A 395 3.88 27.53 -5.07
N ASN A 396 4.14 26.59 -5.99
CA ASN A 396 3.81 25.18 -5.80
C ASN A 396 4.58 24.58 -4.61
N ALA A 397 5.87 24.90 -4.44
CA ALA A 397 6.67 24.46 -3.31
C ALA A 397 6.06 24.90 -1.97
N VAL A 398 5.55 26.15 -1.86
CA VAL A 398 4.87 26.65 -0.66
C VAL A 398 3.61 25.82 -0.36
N MET A 399 2.82 25.46 -1.37
CA MET A 399 1.61 24.66 -1.18
C MET A 399 1.94 23.22 -0.82
N LEU A 400 2.91 22.61 -1.48
CA LEU A 400 3.39 21.26 -1.17
C LEU A 400 3.98 21.19 0.25
N ASN A 401 4.71 22.21 0.69
CA ASN A 401 5.19 22.34 2.07
C ASN A 401 4.03 22.31 3.07
N ALA A 402 2.99 23.11 2.86
CA ALA A 402 1.83 23.14 3.76
C ALA A 402 1.05 21.83 3.77
N LEU A 403 0.95 21.13 2.63
CA LEU A 403 0.37 19.78 2.55
C LEU A 403 1.23 18.74 3.29
N CYS A 404 2.55 18.80 3.13
CA CYS A 404 3.48 17.92 3.82
C CYS A 404 3.42 18.11 5.34
N ASP A 405 3.37 19.35 5.81
CA ASP A 405 3.17 19.66 7.23
C ASP A 405 1.85 19.09 7.74
N LEU A 406 0.76 19.26 6.99
CA LEU A 406 -0.54 18.71 7.36
C LEU A 406 -0.51 17.17 7.39
N HIS A 407 0.13 16.52 6.42
CA HIS A 407 0.30 15.08 6.40
C HIS A 407 1.06 14.58 7.63
N ALA A 408 2.23 15.16 7.90
CA ALA A 408 3.08 14.76 9.03
C ALA A 408 2.36 14.99 10.37
N LEU A 409 1.87 16.22 10.62
CA LEU A 409 1.21 16.58 11.87
C LEU A 409 -0.06 15.79 12.11
N SER A 410 -0.90 15.54 11.10
CA SER A 410 -2.11 14.72 11.25
C SER A 410 -1.80 13.25 11.49
N SER A 411 -0.69 12.72 10.95
CA SER A 411 -0.20 11.38 11.22
C SER A 411 0.32 11.25 12.66
N ILE A 412 1.10 12.22 13.13
CA ILE A 412 1.56 12.28 14.52
C ILE A 412 0.37 12.42 15.48
N GLU A 413 -0.63 13.25 15.15
CA GLU A 413 -1.85 13.39 15.94
C GLU A 413 -2.63 12.08 16.06
N ARG A 414 -2.74 11.32 14.98
CA ARG A 414 -3.39 10.00 14.98
C ARG A 414 -2.70 9.03 15.92
N GLU A 415 -1.37 9.04 15.93
CA GLU A 415 -0.53 8.16 16.72
C GLU A 415 -0.10 8.78 18.07
N ARG A 416 -0.70 9.93 18.49
CA ARG A 416 -0.27 10.68 19.69
C ARG A 416 -0.29 9.87 20.98
N GLY A 417 -1.22 8.90 21.09
CA GLY A 417 -1.28 8.00 22.25
C GLY A 417 0.01 7.19 22.38
N TRP A 418 0.44 6.61 21.28
CA TRP A 418 1.69 5.85 21.23
C TRP A 418 2.91 6.72 21.57
N TYR A 419 3.03 7.92 21.00
CA TYR A 419 4.13 8.84 21.31
C TYR A 419 4.14 9.29 22.79
N LEU A 420 2.96 9.53 23.38
CA LEU A 420 2.82 9.86 24.81
C LEU A 420 3.22 8.69 25.70
N GLU A 421 2.79 7.46 25.41
CA GLU A 421 3.13 6.24 26.15
C GLU A 421 4.65 5.97 26.20
N HIS A 422 5.34 6.34 25.13
CA HIS A 422 6.78 6.15 25.00
C HIS A 422 7.60 7.39 25.39
N GLY A 423 6.94 8.42 25.97
CA GLY A 423 7.60 9.63 26.46
C GLY A 423 8.24 10.49 25.37
N ARG A 424 7.86 10.27 24.09
CA ARG A 424 8.38 11.01 22.95
C ARG A 424 7.61 12.32 22.67
N LEU A 425 6.43 12.48 23.19
CA LEU A 425 5.65 13.72 23.20
C LEU A 425 5.21 14.06 24.61
N SER A 426 5.37 15.33 25.01
CA SER A 426 4.72 15.83 26.22
C SER A 426 3.22 16.07 25.96
N PRO A 427 2.36 16.04 27.00
CA PRO A 427 0.94 16.38 26.86
C PRO A 427 0.70 17.80 26.30
N ARG A 428 1.60 18.74 26.59
CA ARG A 428 1.57 20.11 26.07
C ARG A 428 1.81 20.08 24.56
N ARG A 429 2.84 19.36 24.12
CA ARG A 429 3.21 19.24 22.69
C ARG A 429 2.12 18.53 21.88
N ALA A 430 1.55 17.45 22.44
CA ALA A 430 0.43 16.74 21.80
C ALA A 430 -0.79 17.65 21.56
N LYS A 431 -1.12 18.54 22.51
CA LYS A 431 -2.18 19.55 22.33
C LYS A 431 -1.78 20.61 21.29
N ALA A 432 -0.53 21.03 21.26
CA ALA A 432 -0.02 21.99 20.28
C ALA A 432 -0.10 21.44 18.85
N ILE A 433 0.19 20.14 18.64
CA ILE A 433 0.02 19.46 17.35
C ILE A 433 -1.43 19.52 16.86
N ILE A 434 -2.43 19.27 17.74
CA ILE A 434 -3.84 19.40 17.38
C ILE A 434 -4.15 20.83 16.89
N SER A 435 -3.62 21.84 17.58
CA SER A 435 -3.79 23.24 17.18
C SER A 435 -3.10 23.55 15.85
N ALA A 436 -1.90 22.99 15.63
CA ALA A 436 -1.16 23.14 14.36
C ALA A 436 -1.91 22.52 13.19
N VAL A 437 -2.48 21.32 13.34
CA VAL A 437 -3.34 20.71 12.31
C VAL A 437 -4.54 21.60 11.99
N ASN A 438 -5.19 22.19 13.01
CA ASN A 438 -6.29 23.12 12.80
C ASN A 438 -5.87 24.36 12.03
N SER A 439 -4.75 25.00 12.39
CA SER A 439 -4.24 26.20 11.74
C SER A 439 -3.82 25.92 10.29
N THR A 440 -3.23 24.76 10.02
CA THR A 440 -2.85 24.35 8.66
C THR A 440 -4.09 24.09 7.80
N CYS A 441 -5.15 23.51 8.34
CA CYS A 441 -6.43 23.38 7.64
C CYS A 441 -7.01 24.77 7.27
N ILE A 442 -6.93 25.78 8.17
CA ILE A 442 -7.36 27.14 7.85
C ILE A 442 -6.53 27.71 6.71
N LYS A 443 -5.21 27.56 6.78
CA LYS A 443 -4.27 28.06 5.77
C LYS A 443 -4.53 27.45 4.38
N LEU A 444 -4.83 26.15 4.31
CA LEU A 444 -5.09 25.41 3.07
C LEU A 444 -6.50 25.60 2.50
N ARG A 445 -7.48 26.01 3.33
CA ARG A 445 -8.88 26.14 2.90
C ARG A 445 -9.06 27.05 1.66
N PRO A 446 -8.44 28.23 1.54
CA PRO A 446 -8.58 29.09 0.35
C PRO A 446 -8.06 28.41 -0.93
N HIS A 447 -7.10 27.53 -0.82
CA HIS A 447 -6.45 26.83 -1.91
C HIS A 447 -7.09 25.46 -2.25
N ALA A 448 -8.10 25.01 -1.47
CA ALA A 448 -8.67 23.68 -1.56
C ALA A 448 -9.16 23.33 -2.98
N ARG A 449 -9.72 24.32 -3.72
CA ARG A 449 -10.15 24.14 -5.12
C ARG A 449 -8.95 23.85 -6.03
N ALA A 450 -7.95 24.71 -6.00
CA ALA A 450 -6.74 24.57 -6.83
C ALA A 450 -6.01 23.24 -6.55
N LEU A 451 -5.94 22.84 -5.29
CA LEU A 451 -5.29 21.59 -4.88
C LEU A 451 -5.96 20.33 -5.48
N VAL A 452 -7.29 20.28 -5.55
CA VAL A 452 -7.96 19.14 -6.19
C VAL A 452 -7.96 19.25 -7.71
N ASP A 453 -7.97 20.45 -8.25
CA ASP A 453 -7.89 20.67 -9.70
C ASP A 453 -6.47 20.30 -10.23
N ALA A 454 -5.43 20.43 -9.40
CA ALA A 454 -4.07 19.97 -9.71
C ALA A 454 -3.96 18.44 -9.96
N PHE A 455 -4.95 17.65 -9.56
CA PHE A 455 -5.00 16.24 -9.94
C PHE A 455 -5.26 16.01 -11.43
N GLY A 456 -5.69 17.03 -12.16
CA GLY A 456 -5.89 16.97 -13.62
C GLY A 456 -7.03 16.04 -14.05
N ILE A 457 -8.02 15.78 -13.19
CA ILE A 457 -9.13 14.88 -13.51
C ILE A 457 -10.18 15.66 -14.31
N PRO A 458 -10.46 15.29 -15.57
CA PRO A 458 -11.50 15.93 -16.38
C PRO A 458 -12.89 15.73 -15.76
N ASP A 459 -13.77 16.72 -15.92
CA ASP A 459 -15.13 16.68 -15.35
C ASP A 459 -15.94 15.49 -15.90
N GLU A 460 -15.72 15.12 -17.15
CA GLU A 460 -16.34 13.97 -17.81
C GLU A 460 -15.94 12.64 -17.15
N ALA A 461 -14.70 12.55 -16.64
CA ALA A 461 -14.23 11.38 -15.91
C ALA A 461 -14.79 11.31 -14.49
N LEU A 462 -15.00 12.44 -13.83
CA LEU A 462 -15.66 12.50 -12.53
C LEU A 462 -17.13 12.05 -12.65
N ALA A 463 -17.83 12.46 -13.72
CA ALA A 463 -19.20 12.09 -14.06
C ALA A 463 -20.16 12.12 -12.85
N ALA A 464 -20.04 13.14 -11.99
CA ALA A 464 -20.81 13.32 -10.77
C ALA A 464 -21.79 14.49 -10.94
N PRO A 465 -23.10 14.24 -11.15
CA PRO A 465 -24.10 15.29 -11.39
C PRO A 465 -24.19 16.35 -10.30
N LEU A 466 -23.80 16.03 -9.06
CA LEU A 466 -23.75 17.00 -7.98
C LEU A 466 -22.78 18.17 -8.25
N LEU A 467 -21.89 18.03 -9.24
CA LEU A 467 -20.97 19.08 -9.69
C LEU A 467 -21.58 19.95 -10.84
N GLY A 468 -22.60 19.47 -11.55
CA GLY A 468 -23.19 20.09 -12.74
C GLY A 468 -24.23 21.18 -12.48
N GLY A 469 -24.57 21.47 -11.23
CA GLY A 469 -25.47 22.55 -10.80
C GLY A 469 -24.75 23.75 -10.17
N MET A 470 -23.42 23.85 -10.39
CA MET A 470 -22.55 24.82 -9.74
C MET A 470 -22.07 25.89 -10.70
#